data_766c05a0729fb9afa9aa3ec776063e16
#
_entry.id   766c05a0729fb9afa9aa3ec776063e16
#
_cell.length_a   1.000
_cell.length_b   1.000
_cell.length_c   1.000
_cell.angle_alpha   90.00
_cell.angle_beta   90.00
_cell.angle_gamma   90.00
#
_symmetry.space_group_name_H-M   'P 1'
#
loop_
_entity.id
_entity.type
_entity.pdbx_description
1 polymer ?
#
loop_
_entity_poly.entity_id
_entity_poly.type
_entity_poly.pdbx_seq_one_letter_code
_entity_poly.pdbx_strand_id
1 'polypeptide(L)'
;MSQKTIPVFLLSAIIMFSSCSSEENQAVNAFDADNQTVSYCKAFMNVSTEKYTDEGTTRASENWSDGATIYVTLKGDNTKNDGRIVYNKDDDSWTLHYDGILPNGNYTGEAYYIKGTNKADNNALSFNSKNPVYVDTNIKCQRKSESAWITVTLHPQTGRIRFHGTADKSIKISGVWSYTSFDIPNKILSTSQTPISLTINADGYTSYCYCSFPQTSRTMNVAYDNLLFTTVCEHPILDAAQAGYMELPTEENHNGWEMTMISLPSVSDVTVSGVGTHQAICSSSILDNGNTSISDCGFCYSTTANPTIDDMRVSYGKPAGNTFSKNITGLTENTTYHVRAYAINELGVAYGKDKEFTTVAITLPTLSSVTVNGKEGEGEADFSAVITSDGNGIITECGFVYSTHEMPTLTDNKILSESKQNLTSSVKNLKVGTRYYVRAFATNEKGTAYGQQISFIAGGGKPDEGDINKPII
;
A
#
# COMPACT_ATOMS: atom_id res chain seq x y z
N MET A 1 22.51 -29.72 36.74
CA MET A 1 21.75 -28.82 37.62
C MET A 1 20.62 -28.26 36.83
N SER A 2 19.49 -28.76 37.15
CA SER A 2 18.07 -28.36 36.98
C SER A 2 17.68 -27.36 35.92
N GLN A 3 17.17 -27.86 34.79
CA GLN A 3 16.29 -27.16 33.89
C GLN A 3 14.89 -27.14 34.52
N LYS A 4 14.29 -25.95 34.60
CA LYS A 4 12.86 -25.80 34.93
C LYS A 4 12.08 -25.61 33.62
N THR A 5 11.36 -26.63 33.24
CA THR A 5 10.29 -26.62 32.21
C THR A 5 9.04 -25.94 32.75
N ILE A 6 8.48 -25.03 31.98
CA ILE A 6 7.16 -24.43 32.22
C ILE A 6 6.14 -25.27 31.46
N PRO A 7 5.03 -25.70 32.06
CA PRO A 7 4.03 -26.49 31.36
C PRO A 7 3.09 -25.61 30.55
N VAL A 8 2.89 -25.98 29.29
CA VAL A 8 1.82 -25.48 28.41
C VAL A 8 0.51 -26.11 28.89
N PHE A 9 -0.43 -25.28 29.33
CA PHE A 9 -1.79 -25.71 29.60
C PHE A 9 -2.55 -25.84 28.28
N LEU A 10 -2.82 -27.07 27.89
CA LEU A 10 -3.81 -27.42 26.88
C LEU A 10 -5.18 -27.35 27.55
N LEU A 11 -6.03 -26.38 27.17
CA LEU A 11 -7.42 -26.33 27.59
C LEU A 11 -8.24 -27.17 26.60
N SER A 12 -8.47 -28.43 26.90
CA SER A 12 -9.42 -29.29 26.22
C SER A 12 -10.81 -28.93 26.72
N ALA A 13 -11.64 -28.33 25.85
CA ALA A 13 -13.08 -28.15 26.13
C ALA A 13 -13.78 -29.51 26.01
N ILE A 14 -14.18 -30.07 27.11
CA ILE A 14 -15.07 -31.22 27.18
C ILE A 14 -16.50 -30.74 26.90
N ILE A 15 -17.05 -31.15 25.75
CA ILE A 15 -18.48 -30.96 25.45
C ILE A 15 -19.23 -32.09 26.14
N MET A 16 -19.94 -31.76 27.22
CA MET A 16 -20.93 -32.67 27.82
C MET A 16 -22.27 -32.52 27.09
N PHE A 17 -22.72 -33.60 26.46
CA PHE A 17 -24.10 -33.71 26.01
C PHE A 17 -25.00 -34.03 27.22
N SER A 18 -25.86 -33.12 27.59
CA SER A 18 -27.00 -33.43 28.43
C SER A 18 -28.28 -33.34 27.60
N SER A 19 -28.92 -34.48 27.41
CA SER A 19 -30.28 -34.57 26.89
C SER A 19 -31.24 -34.08 27.93
N CYS A 20 -31.99 -32.99 27.68
CA CYS A 20 -33.34 -32.79 28.23
C CYS A 20 -34.10 -31.74 27.40
N SER A 21 -35.31 -32.13 27.08
CA SER A 21 -36.33 -31.41 26.33
C SER A 21 -36.74 -30.10 26.98
N SER A 22 -36.70 -29.02 26.21
CA SER A 22 -37.69 -27.95 26.13
C SER A 22 -37.27 -26.92 25.07
N GLU A 23 -38.24 -26.49 24.31
CA GLU A 23 -38.13 -25.55 23.21
C GLU A 23 -37.60 -24.21 23.69
N GLU A 24 -36.35 -23.88 23.36
CA GLU A 24 -35.86 -22.50 23.21
C GLU A 24 -34.65 -22.48 22.29
N ASN A 25 -34.69 -21.59 21.27
CA ASN A 25 -33.67 -21.36 20.29
C ASN A 25 -32.29 -21.09 20.95
N GLN A 26 -31.45 -22.09 21.08
CA GLN A 26 -30.01 -21.88 21.31
C GLN A 26 -29.27 -21.98 20.00
N ALA A 27 -29.10 -20.83 19.36
CA ALA A 27 -28.02 -20.69 18.40
C ALA A 27 -26.69 -20.88 19.14
N VAL A 28 -25.91 -21.89 18.77
CA VAL A 28 -24.58 -22.09 19.35
C VAL A 28 -23.68 -20.98 18.81
N ASN A 29 -23.33 -20.05 19.67
CA ASN A 29 -22.44 -18.94 19.31
C ASN A 29 -20.98 -19.42 19.40
N ALA A 30 -20.26 -19.42 18.25
CA ALA A 30 -18.84 -19.54 18.22
C ALA A 30 -18.22 -18.14 18.01
N PHE A 31 -17.14 -17.85 18.69
CA PHE A 31 -16.37 -16.62 18.45
C PHE A 31 -15.39 -16.87 17.32
N ASP A 32 -15.42 -16.03 16.28
CA ASP A 32 -14.36 -15.95 15.27
C ASP A 32 -13.25 -15.00 15.78
N ALA A 33 -12.04 -15.07 15.22
CA ALA A 33 -10.86 -14.34 15.70
C ALA A 33 -11.01 -12.80 15.81
N ASP A 34 -12.06 -12.24 15.19
CA ASP A 34 -12.38 -10.80 15.20
C ASP A 34 -13.42 -10.37 16.25
N ASN A 35 -13.72 -11.20 17.24
CA ASN A 35 -14.63 -10.89 18.36
C ASN A 35 -16.10 -10.59 17.96
N GLN A 36 -16.54 -11.01 16.78
CA GLN A 36 -17.94 -10.94 16.36
C GLN A 36 -18.65 -12.26 16.67
N THR A 37 -19.88 -12.19 17.16
CA THR A 37 -20.71 -13.36 17.42
C THR A 37 -21.23 -13.93 16.08
N VAL A 38 -20.61 -14.99 15.60
CA VAL A 38 -21.05 -15.69 14.38
C VAL A 38 -21.93 -16.85 14.76
N SER A 39 -23.16 -16.87 14.26
CA SER A 39 -24.09 -17.96 14.40
C SER A 39 -23.93 -18.93 13.21
N TYR A 40 -24.19 -20.22 13.42
CA TYR A 40 -24.15 -21.20 12.34
C TYR A 40 -25.29 -22.20 12.40
N CYS A 41 -25.62 -22.80 11.26
CA CYS A 41 -26.55 -23.90 11.17
C CYS A 41 -26.17 -24.85 10.02
N LYS A 42 -26.67 -26.07 10.07
CA LYS A 42 -26.52 -27.02 8.97
C LYS A 42 -27.22 -26.50 7.72
N ALA A 43 -26.53 -26.51 6.59
CA ALA A 43 -27.07 -26.11 5.30
C ALA A 43 -27.31 -27.34 4.41
N PHE A 44 -28.50 -27.47 3.90
CA PHE A 44 -28.86 -28.43 2.84
C PHE A 44 -28.80 -27.67 1.51
N MET A 45 -27.82 -27.98 0.71
CA MET A 45 -27.49 -27.22 -0.50
C MET A 45 -28.03 -27.92 -1.75
N ASN A 46 -28.71 -27.14 -2.59
CA ASN A 46 -28.91 -27.48 -3.99
C ASN A 46 -28.09 -26.49 -4.81
N VAL A 47 -26.84 -26.82 -5.08
CA VAL A 47 -25.92 -25.99 -5.85
C VAL A 47 -25.79 -26.51 -7.26
N SER A 48 -26.02 -25.64 -8.24
CA SER A 48 -25.68 -25.87 -9.63
C SER A 48 -24.75 -24.78 -10.14
N THR A 49 -23.80 -25.15 -11.00
CA THR A 49 -22.98 -24.20 -11.73
C THR A 49 -23.38 -24.25 -13.19
N GLU A 50 -23.59 -23.06 -13.80
CA GLU A 50 -23.63 -22.99 -15.26
C GLU A 50 -22.24 -23.24 -15.81
N LYS A 51 -22.19 -23.95 -16.93
CA LYS A 51 -20.95 -24.34 -17.60
C LYS A 51 -20.49 -23.26 -18.57
N TYR A 52 -19.19 -23.26 -18.81
CA TYR A 52 -18.63 -22.58 -19.97
C TYR A 52 -19.05 -23.33 -21.27
N THR A 53 -19.10 -22.59 -22.36
CA THR A 53 -19.61 -23.12 -23.66
C THR A 53 -18.85 -24.33 -24.22
N ASP A 54 -17.61 -24.56 -23.76
CA ASP A 54 -16.78 -25.70 -24.16
C ASP A 54 -16.99 -26.99 -23.32
N GLU A 55 -17.82 -26.95 -22.27
CA GLU A 55 -17.99 -28.07 -21.34
C GLU A 55 -19.15 -29.03 -21.68
N GLY A 56 -19.84 -28.85 -22.78
CA GLY A 56 -20.97 -29.68 -23.16
C GLY A 56 -22.19 -29.57 -22.22
N THR A 57 -23.30 -30.27 -22.57
CA THR A 57 -24.62 -30.07 -21.93
C THR A 57 -24.87 -30.86 -20.65
N THR A 58 -24.00 -31.77 -20.23
CA THR A 58 -24.21 -32.56 -19.00
C THR A 58 -23.87 -31.74 -17.75
N ARG A 59 -24.82 -31.59 -16.82
CA ARG A 59 -24.56 -31.05 -15.48
C ARG A 59 -23.52 -31.91 -14.78
N ALA A 60 -22.29 -31.41 -14.61
CA ALA A 60 -21.34 -32.04 -13.72
C ALA A 60 -21.66 -31.59 -12.28
N SER A 61 -21.72 -32.54 -11.35
CA SER A 61 -21.55 -32.21 -9.96
C SER A 61 -20.15 -31.59 -9.79
N GLU A 62 -20.04 -30.36 -9.32
CA GLU A 62 -18.74 -29.80 -8.96
C GLU A 62 -18.13 -30.70 -7.88
N ASN A 63 -16.88 -31.12 -8.06
CA ASN A 63 -16.11 -31.70 -6.97
C ASN A 63 -15.63 -30.55 -6.08
N TRP A 64 -16.33 -30.31 -4.99
CA TRP A 64 -15.99 -29.27 -4.04
C TRP A 64 -14.69 -29.63 -3.31
N SER A 65 -13.78 -28.67 -3.20
CA SER A 65 -12.60 -28.80 -2.34
C SER A 65 -13.00 -28.55 -0.89
N ASP A 66 -12.34 -29.21 0.04
CA ASP A 66 -12.54 -28.94 1.47
C ASP A 66 -12.33 -27.46 1.79
N GLY A 67 -13.23 -26.88 2.61
CA GLY A 67 -13.25 -25.46 2.91
C GLY A 67 -13.75 -24.55 1.78
N ALA A 68 -14.25 -25.09 0.66
CA ALA A 68 -14.84 -24.26 -0.40
C ALA A 68 -15.93 -23.37 0.17
N THR A 69 -15.86 -22.07 -0.11
CA THR A 69 -16.70 -21.05 0.55
C THR A 69 -17.51 -20.27 -0.46
N ILE A 70 -18.83 -20.28 -0.30
CA ILE A 70 -19.78 -19.44 -1.04
C ILE A 70 -20.20 -18.29 -0.12
N TYR A 71 -19.90 -17.06 -0.50
CA TYR A 71 -20.32 -15.86 0.25
C TYR A 71 -21.75 -15.51 -0.14
N VAL A 72 -22.60 -15.22 0.85
CA VAL A 72 -24.02 -14.96 0.63
C VAL A 72 -24.47 -13.70 1.35
N THR A 73 -25.47 -13.03 0.76
CA THR A 73 -26.28 -12.03 1.43
C THR A 73 -27.73 -12.51 1.40
N LEU A 74 -28.32 -12.75 2.56
CA LEU A 74 -29.71 -13.19 2.71
C LEU A 74 -30.61 -12.00 3.07
N LYS A 75 -31.68 -11.80 2.29
CA LYS A 75 -32.65 -10.71 2.46
C LYS A 75 -34.00 -11.30 2.79
N GLY A 76 -34.53 -11.00 3.97
CA GLY A 76 -35.89 -11.23 4.40
C GLY A 76 -36.71 -9.93 4.40
N ASP A 77 -37.96 -9.98 4.86
CA ASP A 77 -38.90 -8.82 4.84
C ASP A 77 -38.31 -7.58 5.53
N ASN A 78 -37.60 -7.73 6.65
CA ASN A 78 -36.97 -6.63 7.39
C ASN A 78 -35.56 -6.95 7.85
N THR A 79 -34.92 -7.96 7.27
CA THR A 79 -33.58 -8.40 7.68
C THR A 79 -32.67 -8.52 6.47
N LYS A 80 -31.41 -8.15 6.67
CA LYS A 80 -30.31 -8.43 5.76
C LYS A 80 -29.21 -9.07 6.59
N ASN A 81 -28.83 -10.28 6.23
CA ASN A 81 -27.76 -11.02 6.89
C ASN A 81 -26.70 -11.37 5.87
N ASP A 82 -25.49 -10.97 6.12
CA ASP A 82 -24.33 -11.42 5.37
C ASP A 82 -23.81 -12.72 5.99
N GLY A 83 -23.27 -13.61 5.17
CA GLY A 83 -22.79 -14.90 5.63
C GLY A 83 -21.93 -15.61 4.62
N ARG A 84 -21.51 -16.80 5.00
CA ARG A 84 -20.75 -17.72 4.17
C ARG A 84 -21.22 -19.14 4.35
N ILE A 85 -21.25 -19.91 3.28
CA ILE A 85 -21.58 -21.33 3.29
C ILE A 85 -20.28 -22.09 3.01
N VAL A 86 -19.87 -22.92 3.94
CA VAL A 86 -18.58 -23.62 3.91
C VAL A 86 -18.83 -25.12 3.71
N TYR A 87 -18.12 -25.71 2.76
CA TYR A 87 -18.14 -27.15 2.50
C TYR A 87 -17.14 -27.88 3.38
N ASN A 88 -17.58 -28.96 4.01
CA ASN A 88 -16.75 -29.91 4.72
C ASN A 88 -16.71 -31.22 3.94
N LYS A 89 -15.54 -31.61 3.48
CA LYS A 89 -15.33 -32.81 2.67
C LYS A 89 -15.40 -34.11 3.49
N ASP A 90 -15.07 -34.06 4.76
CA ASP A 90 -14.99 -35.27 5.61
C ASP A 90 -16.36 -35.93 5.82
N ASP A 91 -17.41 -35.12 5.87
CA ASP A 91 -18.78 -35.59 6.06
C ASP A 91 -19.74 -35.22 4.92
N ASP A 92 -19.20 -34.71 3.81
CA ASP A 92 -19.94 -34.23 2.63
C ASP A 92 -21.09 -33.28 3.01
N SER A 93 -20.79 -32.33 3.89
CA SER A 93 -21.79 -31.42 4.43
C SER A 93 -21.46 -29.96 4.17
N TRP A 94 -22.51 -29.12 4.31
CA TRP A 94 -22.40 -27.68 4.22
C TRP A 94 -22.85 -27.04 5.53
N THR A 95 -22.17 -25.99 5.93
CA THR A 95 -22.52 -25.18 7.10
C THR A 95 -22.70 -23.72 6.67
N LEU A 96 -23.86 -23.14 7.01
CA LEU A 96 -24.11 -21.71 6.85
C LEU A 96 -23.66 -20.99 8.13
N HIS A 97 -22.70 -20.10 8.00
CA HIS A 97 -22.29 -19.13 9.00
C HIS A 97 -22.90 -17.78 8.65
N TYR A 98 -23.46 -17.06 9.60
CA TYR A 98 -24.13 -15.79 9.36
C TYR A 98 -23.96 -14.83 10.54
N ASP A 99 -24.03 -13.55 10.24
CA ASP A 99 -23.89 -12.50 11.24
C ASP A 99 -25.24 -12.25 11.93
N GLY A 100 -25.21 -12.12 13.25
CA GLY A 100 -26.41 -11.82 14.04
C GLY A 100 -27.41 -12.97 14.10
N ILE A 101 -28.72 -12.66 14.01
CA ILE A 101 -29.83 -13.60 14.10
C ILE A 101 -30.47 -13.80 12.72
N LEU A 102 -30.63 -15.04 12.31
CA LEU A 102 -31.41 -15.45 11.12
C LEU A 102 -32.68 -16.18 11.55
N PRO A 103 -33.81 -15.48 11.70
CA PRO A 103 -35.08 -16.10 12.10
C PRO A 103 -35.53 -17.20 11.14
N ASN A 104 -36.48 -18.05 11.61
CA ASN A 104 -37.15 -18.98 10.71
C ASN A 104 -37.96 -18.22 9.67
N GLY A 105 -37.83 -18.60 8.40
CA GLY A 105 -38.49 -17.90 7.31
C GLY A 105 -37.90 -18.21 5.94
N ASN A 106 -38.41 -17.52 4.95
CA ASN A 106 -37.93 -17.57 3.56
C ASN A 106 -37.09 -16.32 3.28
N TYR A 107 -35.96 -16.51 2.61
CA TYR A 107 -35.03 -15.48 2.23
C TYR A 107 -34.72 -15.60 0.74
N THR A 108 -34.45 -14.45 0.15
CA THR A 108 -33.82 -14.32 -1.17
C THR A 108 -32.47 -13.63 -1.00
N GLY A 109 -31.65 -13.60 -2.03
CA GLY A 109 -30.38 -12.86 -1.92
C GLY A 109 -29.41 -13.11 -3.03
N GLU A 110 -28.15 -12.95 -2.73
CA GLU A 110 -27.04 -13.03 -3.68
C GLU A 110 -25.97 -13.99 -3.15
N ALA A 111 -25.30 -14.69 -4.06
CA ALA A 111 -24.19 -15.56 -3.73
C ALA A 111 -22.99 -15.27 -4.63
N TYR A 112 -21.79 -15.39 -4.07
CA TYR A 112 -20.52 -15.21 -4.77
C TYR A 112 -19.60 -16.39 -4.47
N TYR A 113 -19.02 -16.95 -5.51
CA TYR A 113 -18.07 -18.05 -5.40
C TYR A 113 -16.86 -17.81 -6.29
N ILE A 114 -15.67 -17.93 -5.73
CA ILE A 114 -14.40 -17.84 -6.44
C ILE A 114 -13.72 -19.20 -6.28
N LYS A 115 -13.70 -19.98 -7.35
CA LYS A 115 -13.18 -21.36 -7.34
C LYS A 115 -11.70 -21.36 -6.93
N GLY A 116 -11.35 -22.28 -6.04
CA GLY A 116 -9.97 -22.44 -5.56
C GLY A 116 -9.55 -21.45 -4.48
N THR A 117 -10.46 -20.59 -3.99
CA THR A 117 -10.23 -19.79 -2.81
C THR A 117 -10.96 -20.38 -1.61
N ASN A 118 -10.27 -20.47 -0.49
CA ASN A 118 -10.83 -20.86 0.79
C ASN A 118 -11.03 -19.60 1.67
N LYS A 119 -11.36 -19.78 2.92
CA LYS A 119 -11.61 -18.71 3.89
C LYS A 119 -10.59 -17.54 3.73
N ALA A 120 -11.11 -16.31 3.63
CA ALA A 120 -10.30 -15.10 3.67
C ALA A 120 -9.87 -14.79 5.10
N ASP A 121 -8.62 -14.41 5.28
CA ASP A 121 -8.10 -14.00 6.59
C ASP A 121 -8.45 -12.55 6.93
N ASN A 122 -8.78 -11.74 5.95
CA ASN A 122 -9.22 -10.34 6.09
C ASN A 122 -10.45 -10.13 5.21
N ASN A 123 -11.30 -9.18 5.50
CA ASN A 123 -12.56 -8.89 4.80
C ASN A 123 -12.47 -8.72 3.27
N ALA A 124 -11.39 -9.17 2.66
CA ALA A 124 -11.18 -9.18 1.21
C ALA A 124 -10.43 -10.44 0.75
N LEU A 125 -10.81 -10.97 -0.42
CA LEU A 125 -10.10 -12.01 -1.14
C LEU A 125 -9.31 -11.37 -2.26
N SER A 126 -8.01 -11.63 -2.32
CA SER A 126 -7.17 -11.31 -3.48
C SER A 126 -7.02 -12.54 -4.38
N PHE A 127 -7.17 -12.37 -5.67
CA PHE A 127 -7.03 -13.43 -6.65
C PHE A 127 -6.62 -12.87 -8.01
N ASN A 128 -6.38 -13.74 -8.97
CA ASN A 128 -5.93 -13.36 -10.30
C ASN A 128 -6.77 -14.05 -11.38
N SER A 129 -6.48 -13.79 -12.62
CA SER A 129 -7.20 -14.38 -13.78
C SER A 129 -7.01 -15.89 -13.96
N LYS A 130 -6.46 -16.59 -12.99
CA LYS A 130 -6.41 -18.07 -12.97
C LYS A 130 -7.63 -18.70 -12.28
N ASN A 131 -8.47 -17.88 -11.65
CA ASN A 131 -9.63 -18.32 -10.88
C ASN A 131 -10.92 -17.84 -11.54
N PRO A 132 -11.90 -18.71 -11.83
CA PRO A 132 -13.21 -18.30 -12.27
C PRO A 132 -14.01 -17.68 -11.13
N VAL A 133 -14.82 -16.68 -11.48
CA VAL A 133 -15.74 -16.02 -10.57
C VAL A 133 -17.17 -16.34 -10.97
N TYR A 134 -17.98 -16.75 -10.01
CA TYR A 134 -19.38 -17.08 -10.19
C TYR A 134 -20.26 -16.22 -9.29
N VAL A 135 -21.43 -15.85 -9.77
CA VAL A 135 -22.43 -15.08 -9.03
C VAL A 135 -23.81 -15.68 -9.24
N ASP A 136 -24.64 -15.65 -8.20
CA ASP A 136 -26.08 -15.83 -8.30
C ASP A 136 -26.73 -14.62 -7.61
N THR A 137 -27.56 -13.89 -8.32
CA THR A 137 -28.29 -12.71 -7.81
C THR A 137 -29.69 -13.02 -7.29
N ASN A 138 -30.09 -14.29 -7.27
CA ASN A 138 -31.46 -14.70 -6.92
C ASN A 138 -31.49 -16.02 -6.14
N ILE A 139 -30.59 -16.18 -5.16
CA ILE A 139 -30.62 -17.38 -4.31
C ILE A 139 -31.91 -17.45 -3.50
N LYS A 140 -32.32 -18.67 -3.19
CA LYS A 140 -33.46 -18.96 -2.30
C LYS A 140 -32.98 -19.70 -1.07
N CYS A 141 -33.35 -19.24 0.10
CA CYS A 141 -33.05 -19.89 1.36
C CYS A 141 -34.33 -20.02 2.23
N GLN A 142 -34.57 -21.23 2.75
CA GLN A 142 -35.58 -21.44 3.74
C GLN A 142 -34.92 -21.85 5.06
N ARG A 143 -35.06 -21.05 6.08
CA ARG A 143 -34.59 -21.34 7.46
C ARG A 143 -35.68 -21.97 8.28
N LYS A 144 -35.43 -23.18 8.86
CA LYS A 144 -36.31 -23.87 9.79
C LYS A 144 -35.49 -24.47 10.93
N SER A 145 -35.79 -24.10 12.15
CA SER A 145 -35.07 -24.59 13.33
C SER A 145 -33.53 -24.46 13.17
N GLU A 146 -32.80 -25.53 13.26
CA GLU A 146 -31.34 -25.55 13.20
C GLU A 146 -30.77 -25.78 11.77
N SER A 147 -31.62 -25.69 10.76
CA SER A 147 -31.23 -26.00 9.38
C SER A 147 -31.66 -24.93 8.39
N ALA A 148 -30.91 -24.78 7.32
CA ALA A 148 -31.26 -23.96 6.17
C ALA A 148 -31.25 -24.79 4.89
N TRP A 149 -32.24 -24.63 4.05
CA TRP A 149 -32.32 -25.20 2.71
C TRP A 149 -32.04 -24.10 1.72
N ILE A 150 -30.96 -24.22 0.97
CA ILE A 150 -30.46 -23.14 0.10
C ILE A 150 -30.31 -23.65 -1.31
N THR A 151 -30.91 -22.94 -2.26
CA THR A 151 -30.73 -23.17 -3.70
C THR A 151 -29.92 -22.05 -4.29
N VAL A 152 -28.81 -22.40 -4.95
CA VAL A 152 -27.88 -21.47 -5.59
C VAL A 152 -27.62 -21.98 -7.02
N THR A 153 -27.74 -21.08 -8.00
CA THR A 153 -27.32 -21.34 -9.37
C THR A 153 -26.19 -20.38 -9.72
N LEU A 154 -24.98 -20.88 -9.69
CA LEU A 154 -23.76 -20.08 -9.89
C LEU A 154 -23.52 -19.84 -11.39
N HIS A 155 -23.61 -18.58 -11.81
CA HIS A 155 -23.38 -18.13 -13.18
C HIS A 155 -21.97 -17.58 -13.31
N PRO A 156 -21.14 -18.07 -14.25
CA PRO A 156 -19.81 -17.49 -14.49
C PRO A 156 -19.92 -16.02 -14.87
N GLN A 157 -19.08 -15.18 -14.29
CA GLN A 157 -19.01 -13.74 -14.59
C GLN A 157 -17.92 -13.39 -15.59
N THR A 158 -17.05 -14.35 -15.92
CA THR A 158 -15.93 -14.17 -16.83
C THR A 158 -16.08 -15.11 -18.02
N GLY A 159 -15.53 -14.70 -19.16
CA GLY A 159 -15.12 -15.64 -20.19
C GLY A 159 -13.81 -16.31 -19.82
N ARG A 160 -13.43 -17.33 -20.55
CA ARG A 160 -12.12 -17.97 -20.42
C ARG A 160 -11.46 -18.20 -21.77
N ILE A 161 -10.15 -18.07 -21.82
CA ILE A 161 -9.34 -18.31 -23.01
C ILE A 161 -8.27 -19.35 -22.69
N ARG A 162 -7.96 -20.20 -23.65
CA ARG A 162 -6.84 -21.11 -23.63
C ARG A 162 -6.08 -21.03 -24.94
N PHE A 163 -4.80 -20.69 -24.88
CA PHE A 163 -3.94 -20.70 -26.07
C PHE A 163 -3.27 -22.05 -26.24
N HIS A 164 -3.11 -22.45 -27.49
CA HIS A 164 -2.26 -23.56 -27.88
C HIS A 164 -1.01 -23.06 -28.59
N GLY A 165 0.14 -23.63 -28.29
CA GLY A 165 1.42 -23.21 -28.88
C GLY A 165 2.60 -24.02 -28.38
N THR A 166 3.80 -23.46 -28.52
CA THR A 166 5.04 -24.12 -28.07
C THR A 166 5.11 -24.19 -26.54
N ALA A 167 5.36 -25.37 -25.99
CA ALA A 167 5.53 -25.60 -24.56
C ALA A 167 6.59 -24.66 -23.95
N ASP A 168 6.40 -24.32 -22.66
CA ASP A 168 7.25 -23.43 -21.85
C ASP A 168 7.35 -21.98 -22.34
N LYS A 169 6.59 -21.60 -23.35
CA LYS A 169 6.50 -20.21 -23.80
C LYS A 169 5.71 -19.38 -22.79
N SER A 170 6.36 -18.35 -22.23
CA SER A 170 5.67 -17.34 -21.41
C SER A 170 5.02 -16.31 -22.31
N ILE A 171 3.72 -16.08 -22.10
CA ILE A 171 2.94 -15.09 -22.83
C ILE A 171 2.36 -14.05 -21.85
N LYS A 172 2.16 -12.84 -22.35
CA LYS A 172 1.55 -11.73 -21.62
C LYS A 172 0.34 -11.25 -22.40
N ILE A 173 -0.81 -11.22 -21.74
CA ILE A 173 -2.08 -10.82 -22.33
C ILE A 173 -2.48 -9.46 -21.74
N SER A 174 -2.83 -8.50 -22.58
CA SER A 174 -3.33 -7.19 -22.20
C SER A 174 -4.54 -6.74 -23.03
N GLY A 175 -5.16 -5.64 -22.67
CA GLY A 175 -6.40 -5.16 -23.28
C GLY A 175 -7.65 -5.85 -22.75
N VAL A 176 -7.53 -6.77 -21.80
CA VAL A 176 -8.62 -7.48 -21.12
C VAL A 176 -8.72 -7.04 -19.65
N TRP A 177 -9.88 -7.25 -19.05
CA TRP A 177 -10.07 -7.04 -17.62
C TRP A 177 -9.91 -8.34 -16.85
N SER A 178 -9.11 -8.31 -15.81
CA SER A 178 -9.00 -9.35 -14.79
C SER A 178 -9.66 -8.89 -13.49
N TYR A 179 -10.25 -9.84 -12.76
CA TYR A 179 -10.66 -9.59 -11.38
C TYR A 179 -9.45 -9.72 -10.45
N THR A 180 -9.31 -8.78 -9.51
CA THR A 180 -8.15 -8.70 -8.61
C THR A 180 -8.49 -8.97 -7.17
N SER A 181 -9.70 -8.61 -6.73
CA SER A 181 -10.16 -8.83 -5.36
C SER A 181 -11.68 -8.86 -5.26
N PHE A 182 -12.15 -9.44 -4.17
CA PHE A 182 -13.55 -9.43 -3.76
C PHE A 182 -13.64 -8.88 -2.33
N ASP A 183 -14.33 -7.76 -2.18
CA ASP A 183 -14.67 -7.18 -0.88
C ASP A 183 -15.85 -7.95 -0.31
N ILE A 184 -15.62 -8.73 0.74
CA ILE A 184 -16.62 -9.64 1.33
C ILE A 184 -17.79 -8.87 1.96
N PRO A 185 -17.56 -7.86 2.81
CA PRO A 185 -18.65 -7.08 3.40
C PRO A 185 -19.55 -6.39 2.39
N ASN A 186 -18.94 -5.74 1.40
CA ASN A 186 -19.66 -4.92 0.42
C ASN A 186 -20.10 -5.69 -0.82
N LYS A 187 -19.61 -6.95 -0.99
CA LYS A 187 -19.87 -7.80 -2.16
C LYS A 187 -19.43 -7.15 -3.48
N ILE A 188 -18.28 -6.48 -3.46
CA ILE A 188 -17.73 -5.77 -4.60
C ILE A 188 -16.59 -6.57 -5.23
N LEU A 189 -16.71 -6.88 -6.51
CA LEU A 189 -15.64 -7.42 -7.35
C LEU A 189 -14.83 -6.26 -7.95
N SER A 190 -13.56 -6.19 -7.62
CA SER A 190 -12.64 -5.21 -8.21
C SER A 190 -12.00 -5.78 -9.47
N THR A 191 -11.83 -4.93 -10.46
CA THR A 191 -11.22 -5.27 -11.75
C THR A 191 -9.96 -4.46 -12.00
N SER A 192 -9.07 -4.98 -12.84
CA SER A 192 -7.85 -4.31 -13.29
C SER A 192 -7.61 -4.58 -14.76
N GLN A 193 -6.94 -3.65 -15.42
CA GLN A 193 -6.39 -3.83 -16.77
C GLN A 193 -4.90 -4.25 -16.74
N THR A 194 -4.42 -4.68 -15.58
CA THR A 194 -3.04 -5.19 -15.46
C THR A 194 -2.84 -6.38 -16.39
N PRO A 195 -1.76 -6.42 -17.18
CA PRO A 195 -1.46 -7.54 -18.04
C PRO A 195 -1.37 -8.87 -17.29
N ILE A 196 -1.88 -9.93 -17.91
CA ILE A 196 -1.94 -11.28 -17.34
C ILE A 196 -0.78 -12.08 -17.93
N SER A 197 0.06 -12.64 -17.06
CA SER A 197 1.17 -13.50 -17.48
C SER A 197 0.82 -14.97 -17.31
N LEU A 198 0.97 -15.75 -18.36
CA LEU A 198 0.70 -17.19 -18.42
C LEU A 198 1.85 -17.91 -19.12
N THR A 199 1.94 -19.22 -18.90
CA THR A 199 2.92 -20.10 -19.58
C THR A 199 2.18 -21.19 -20.33
N ILE A 200 2.59 -21.50 -21.55
CA ILE A 200 2.15 -22.67 -22.30
C ILE A 200 2.69 -23.92 -21.60
N ASN A 201 1.80 -24.82 -21.20
CA ASN A 201 2.17 -26.05 -20.50
C ASN A 201 2.80 -27.10 -21.45
N ALA A 202 3.30 -28.19 -20.88
CA ALA A 202 3.90 -29.29 -21.65
C ALA A 202 2.93 -29.98 -22.63
N ASP A 203 1.61 -29.84 -22.44
CA ASP A 203 0.56 -30.34 -23.35
C ASP A 203 0.31 -29.38 -24.54
N GLY A 204 1.06 -28.30 -24.64
CA GLY A 204 0.91 -27.26 -25.65
C GLY A 204 -0.14 -26.19 -25.32
N TYR A 205 -0.82 -26.28 -24.18
CA TYR A 205 -1.87 -25.32 -23.81
C TYR A 205 -1.49 -24.45 -22.63
N THR A 206 -1.98 -23.21 -22.61
CA THR A 206 -1.94 -22.39 -21.39
C THR A 206 -2.90 -22.95 -20.35
N SER A 207 -2.71 -22.57 -19.11
CA SER A 207 -3.80 -22.60 -18.14
C SER A 207 -4.92 -21.67 -18.61
N TYR A 208 -6.15 -21.93 -18.18
CA TYR A 208 -7.26 -21.03 -18.50
C TYR A 208 -6.97 -19.62 -17.94
N CYS A 209 -7.18 -18.61 -18.79
CA CYS A 209 -7.22 -17.22 -18.43
C CYS A 209 -8.68 -16.80 -18.29
N TYR A 210 -9.11 -16.44 -17.09
CA TYR A 210 -10.47 -15.98 -16.81
C TYR A 210 -10.49 -14.44 -16.81
N CYS A 211 -11.15 -13.87 -17.81
CA CYS A 211 -11.14 -12.41 -18.03
C CYS A 211 -12.40 -11.96 -18.76
N SER A 212 -12.57 -10.64 -18.89
CA SER A 212 -13.61 -10.03 -19.70
C SER A 212 -13.05 -8.83 -20.46
N PHE A 213 -13.80 -8.31 -21.44
CA PHE A 213 -13.43 -7.09 -22.13
C PHE A 213 -13.96 -5.83 -21.42
N PRO A 214 -13.20 -4.72 -21.46
CA PRO A 214 -13.78 -3.40 -21.21
C PRO A 214 -14.97 -3.14 -22.12
N GLN A 215 -15.99 -2.48 -21.61
CA GLN A 215 -17.17 -2.12 -22.44
C GLN A 215 -16.81 -1.20 -23.61
N THR A 216 -15.69 -0.49 -23.54
CA THR A 216 -15.26 0.53 -24.49
C THR A 216 -14.25 0.04 -25.52
N SER A 217 -13.65 -1.14 -25.33
CA SER A 217 -12.63 -1.68 -26.25
C SER A 217 -12.64 -3.20 -26.20
N ARG A 218 -12.54 -3.83 -27.37
CA ARG A 218 -12.41 -5.28 -27.54
C ARG A 218 -11.07 -5.68 -28.15
N THR A 219 -10.06 -4.80 -28.00
CA THR A 219 -8.70 -5.06 -28.47
C THR A 219 -7.99 -5.94 -27.46
N MET A 220 -7.46 -7.07 -27.90
CA MET A 220 -6.62 -7.95 -27.11
C MET A 220 -5.21 -7.97 -27.69
N ASN A 221 -4.23 -7.89 -26.82
CA ASN A 221 -2.83 -8.02 -27.16
C ASN A 221 -2.25 -9.27 -26.51
N VAL A 222 -1.41 -9.97 -27.27
CA VAL A 222 -0.59 -11.08 -26.78
C VAL A 222 0.86 -10.78 -27.11
N ALA A 223 1.69 -10.67 -26.08
CA ALA A 223 3.12 -10.41 -26.23
C ALA A 223 3.92 -11.62 -25.72
N TYR A 224 4.93 -12.03 -26.49
CA TYR A 224 5.95 -12.98 -26.09
C TYR A 224 7.20 -12.80 -26.95
N ASP A 225 8.35 -13.17 -26.42
CA ASP A 225 9.64 -12.83 -27.00
C ASP A 225 9.69 -11.30 -27.31
N ASN A 226 10.01 -10.91 -28.52
CA ASN A 226 10.02 -9.52 -28.99
C ASN A 226 8.84 -9.20 -29.92
N LEU A 227 7.75 -9.95 -29.82
CA LEU A 227 6.58 -9.83 -30.67
C LEU A 227 5.39 -9.38 -29.87
N LEU A 228 4.61 -8.48 -30.44
CA LEU A 228 3.30 -8.06 -29.99
C LEU A 228 2.29 -8.37 -31.09
N PHE A 229 1.31 -9.17 -30.76
CA PHE A 229 0.19 -9.51 -31.62
C PHE A 229 -1.07 -8.83 -31.10
N THR A 230 -1.75 -8.09 -31.97
CA THR A 230 -2.95 -7.34 -31.65
C THR A 230 -4.11 -7.83 -32.50
N THR A 231 -5.26 -8.07 -31.89
CA THR A 231 -6.50 -8.38 -32.59
C THR A 231 -7.67 -7.62 -31.99
N VAL A 232 -8.70 -7.40 -32.82
CA VAL A 232 -10.00 -6.90 -32.35
C VAL A 232 -10.96 -8.08 -32.33
N CYS A 233 -11.46 -8.44 -31.17
CA CYS A 233 -12.42 -9.51 -31.01
C CYS A 233 -13.81 -8.98 -31.41
N GLU A 234 -14.27 -9.31 -32.62
CA GLU A 234 -15.59 -8.93 -33.12
C GLU A 234 -16.72 -9.63 -32.38
N HIS A 235 -16.48 -10.84 -31.91
CA HIS A 235 -17.40 -11.62 -31.08
C HIS A 235 -16.98 -11.57 -29.62
N PRO A 236 -17.93 -11.50 -28.68
CA PRO A 236 -17.61 -11.45 -27.24
C PRO A 236 -17.17 -12.81 -26.71
N ILE A 237 -16.00 -13.32 -27.18
CA ILE A 237 -15.40 -14.57 -26.70
C ILE A 237 -15.19 -14.54 -25.17
N LEU A 238 -15.15 -13.33 -24.60
CA LEU A 238 -14.88 -13.14 -23.18
C LEU A 238 -16.11 -12.62 -22.42
N ASP A 239 -17.31 -12.78 -22.97
CA ASP A 239 -18.54 -12.58 -22.20
C ASP A 239 -18.70 -13.72 -21.17
N ALA A 240 -19.52 -13.49 -20.17
CA ALA A 240 -19.79 -14.47 -19.13
C ALA A 240 -20.14 -15.87 -19.71
N ALA A 241 -19.57 -16.89 -19.12
CA ALA A 241 -19.74 -18.30 -19.52
C ALA A 241 -19.17 -18.68 -20.90
N GLN A 242 -18.58 -17.79 -21.65
CA GLN A 242 -17.98 -18.13 -22.95
C GLN A 242 -16.55 -18.67 -22.79
N ALA A 243 -16.18 -19.59 -23.67
CA ALA A 243 -14.84 -20.18 -23.73
C ALA A 243 -14.27 -20.09 -25.14
N GLY A 244 -13.01 -19.73 -25.23
CA GLY A 244 -12.26 -19.68 -26.48
C GLY A 244 -10.98 -20.49 -26.43
N TYR A 245 -10.68 -21.16 -27.54
CA TYR A 245 -9.38 -21.74 -27.80
C TYR A 245 -8.76 -20.99 -28.97
N MET A 246 -7.52 -20.61 -28.82
CA MET A 246 -6.80 -19.84 -29.82
C MET A 246 -5.42 -20.42 -30.04
N GLU A 247 -5.02 -20.54 -31.31
CA GLU A 247 -3.62 -20.80 -31.64
C GLU A 247 -2.81 -19.59 -31.31
N LEU A 248 -1.66 -19.79 -30.65
CA LEU A 248 -0.72 -18.71 -30.38
C LEU A 248 -0.19 -18.19 -31.73
N PRO A 249 -0.46 -16.91 -32.08
CA PRO A 249 0.07 -16.34 -33.31
C PRO A 249 1.61 -16.41 -33.30
N THR A 250 2.23 -16.60 -34.46
CA THR A 250 3.68 -16.64 -34.64
C THR A 250 4.10 -15.63 -35.69
N GLU A 251 5.39 -15.34 -35.79
CA GLU A 251 5.95 -14.44 -36.83
C GLU A 251 5.62 -14.95 -38.25
N GLU A 252 5.64 -16.24 -38.46
CA GLU A 252 5.35 -16.89 -39.76
C GLU A 252 3.84 -17.03 -40.02
N ASN A 253 3.04 -17.19 -38.96
CA ASN A 253 1.60 -17.45 -39.08
C ASN A 253 0.84 -16.73 -37.96
N HIS A 254 0.41 -15.50 -38.20
CA HIS A 254 -0.34 -14.71 -37.25
C HIS A 254 -1.85 -14.54 -37.55
N ASN A 255 -2.38 -15.24 -38.56
CA ASN A 255 -3.83 -15.52 -38.75
C ASN A 255 -4.78 -14.33 -38.49
N GLY A 256 -4.52 -13.16 -39.09
CA GLY A 256 -5.34 -11.99 -38.95
C GLY A 256 -5.04 -11.13 -37.71
N TRP A 257 -4.05 -11.46 -36.93
CA TRP A 257 -3.49 -10.56 -35.93
C TRP A 257 -2.54 -9.57 -36.58
N GLU A 258 -2.58 -8.32 -36.14
CA GLU A 258 -1.51 -7.35 -36.45
C GLU A 258 -0.26 -7.72 -35.65
N MET A 259 0.86 -7.85 -36.32
CA MET A 259 2.15 -8.15 -35.68
C MET A 259 3.03 -6.92 -35.63
N THR A 260 3.62 -6.65 -34.50
CA THR A 260 4.60 -5.59 -34.30
C THR A 260 5.84 -6.15 -33.61
N MET A 261 7.01 -5.88 -34.18
CA MET A 261 8.27 -6.14 -33.49
C MET A 261 8.42 -5.12 -32.39
N ILE A 262 8.57 -5.58 -31.14
CA ILE A 262 8.73 -4.73 -29.96
C ILE A 262 10.09 -4.96 -29.31
N SER A 263 10.56 -3.95 -28.61
CA SER A 263 11.76 -4.04 -27.77
C SER A 263 11.48 -3.49 -26.37
N LEU A 264 12.36 -3.77 -25.42
CA LEU A 264 12.31 -3.07 -24.13
C LEU A 264 12.46 -1.56 -24.38
N PRO A 265 11.80 -0.73 -23.58
CA PRO A 265 12.01 0.72 -23.68
C PRO A 265 13.43 1.10 -23.30
N SER A 266 13.84 2.30 -23.64
CA SER A 266 15.08 2.89 -23.13
C SER A 266 14.83 4.25 -22.51
N VAL A 267 15.56 4.56 -21.46
CA VAL A 267 15.46 5.82 -20.71
C VAL A 267 16.83 6.48 -20.61
N SER A 268 16.83 7.80 -20.52
CA SER A 268 18.07 8.56 -20.30
C SER A 268 18.58 8.35 -18.86
N ASP A 269 19.85 8.67 -18.66
CA ASP A 269 20.44 8.74 -17.32
C ASP A 269 19.65 9.75 -16.46
N VAL A 270 19.59 9.48 -15.15
CA VAL A 270 18.90 10.36 -14.19
C VAL A 270 19.70 11.64 -13.97
N THR A 271 19.03 12.78 -14.06
CA THR A 271 19.52 14.05 -13.54
C THR A 271 18.91 14.26 -12.15
N VAL A 272 19.80 14.43 -11.15
CA VAL A 272 19.41 14.73 -9.77
C VAL A 272 19.69 16.20 -9.50
N SER A 273 18.69 16.90 -8.95
CA SER A 273 18.77 18.32 -8.58
C SER A 273 17.96 18.59 -7.31
N GLY A 274 18.07 19.78 -6.73
CA GLY A 274 17.31 20.18 -5.55
C GLY A 274 17.50 19.23 -4.37
N VAL A 275 18.70 18.65 -4.22
CA VAL A 275 19.01 17.74 -3.10
C VAL A 275 18.96 18.54 -1.80
N GLY A 276 18.03 18.15 -0.94
CA GLY A 276 17.84 18.68 0.40
C GLY A 276 18.21 17.66 1.47
N THR A 277 17.80 17.92 2.67
CA THR A 277 17.99 17.01 3.81
C THR A 277 17.14 15.75 3.69
N HIS A 278 15.91 15.87 3.16
CA HIS A 278 14.92 14.79 3.09
C HIS A 278 14.29 14.63 1.71
N GLN A 279 14.85 15.25 0.68
CA GLN A 279 14.29 15.21 -0.67
C GLN A 279 15.36 15.34 -1.76
N ALA A 280 14.98 14.91 -2.97
CA ALA A 280 15.74 15.17 -4.19
C ALA A 280 14.80 15.16 -5.40
N ILE A 281 15.02 16.04 -6.36
CA ILE A 281 14.27 16.06 -7.63
C ILE A 281 15.04 15.22 -8.64
N CYS A 282 14.38 14.17 -9.16
CA CYS A 282 14.91 13.32 -10.20
C CYS A 282 14.17 13.59 -11.52
N SER A 283 14.91 13.67 -12.63
CA SER A 283 14.38 13.89 -13.96
C SER A 283 15.03 12.93 -14.96
N SER A 284 14.26 12.45 -15.93
CA SER A 284 14.72 11.57 -17.01
C SER A 284 13.80 11.70 -18.23
N SER A 285 14.14 10.99 -19.31
CA SER A 285 13.39 10.97 -20.56
C SER A 285 13.29 9.55 -21.09
N ILE A 286 12.18 9.23 -21.74
CA ILE A 286 12.05 8.04 -22.58
C ILE A 286 12.76 8.33 -23.90
N LEU A 287 13.78 7.57 -24.22
CA LEU A 287 14.55 7.69 -25.46
C LEU A 287 13.90 6.86 -26.57
N ASP A 288 13.38 5.69 -26.20
CA ASP A 288 12.66 4.78 -27.10
C ASP A 288 11.56 4.07 -26.30
N ASN A 289 10.37 3.96 -26.85
CA ASN A 289 9.26 3.25 -26.24
C ASN A 289 9.21 1.76 -26.60
N GLY A 290 10.11 1.29 -27.49
CA GLY A 290 10.18 -0.09 -27.94
C GLY A 290 9.03 -0.49 -28.87
N ASN A 291 8.52 0.44 -29.69
CA ASN A 291 7.38 0.27 -30.61
C ASN A 291 6.05 -0.10 -29.92
N THR A 292 5.91 0.15 -28.61
CA THR A 292 4.67 -0.07 -27.89
C THR A 292 4.50 0.97 -26.80
N SER A 293 3.30 1.07 -26.23
CA SER A 293 2.99 2.12 -25.25
C SER A 293 3.71 1.89 -23.92
N ILE A 294 4.23 2.96 -23.32
CA ILE A 294 4.71 2.93 -21.95
C ILE A 294 3.50 2.88 -21.01
N SER A 295 3.45 1.86 -20.19
CA SER A 295 2.40 1.69 -19.18
C SER A 295 2.68 2.43 -17.88
N ASP A 296 3.97 2.52 -17.48
CA ASP A 296 4.45 3.26 -16.32
C ASP A 296 5.91 3.66 -16.51
N CYS A 297 6.30 4.79 -15.92
CA CYS A 297 7.70 5.19 -15.78
C CYS A 297 7.88 5.91 -14.45
N GLY A 298 9.14 6.09 -14.03
CA GLY A 298 9.45 6.74 -12.76
C GLY A 298 10.88 6.51 -12.32
N PHE A 299 11.07 6.52 -11.01
CA PHE A 299 12.39 6.34 -10.40
C PHE A 299 12.32 5.28 -9.31
N CYS A 300 13.26 4.35 -9.31
CA CYS A 300 13.54 3.45 -8.20
C CYS A 300 14.83 3.89 -7.49
N TYR A 301 14.85 3.78 -6.17
CA TYR A 301 15.97 4.25 -5.37
C TYR A 301 16.18 3.38 -4.12
N SER A 302 17.42 3.31 -3.66
CA SER A 302 17.85 2.53 -2.51
C SER A 302 19.15 3.09 -1.94
N THR A 303 19.57 2.64 -0.78
CA THR A 303 20.93 2.85 -0.27
C THR A 303 21.93 1.84 -0.83
N THR A 304 21.46 0.85 -1.57
CA THR A 304 22.27 -0.13 -2.31
C THR A 304 22.29 0.19 -3.80
N ALA A 305 23.40 -0.11 -4.46
CA ALA A 305 23.58 0.16 -5.89
C ALA A 305 22.63 -0.67 -6.77
N ASN A 306 22.29 -0.11 -7.93
CA ASN A 306 21.43 -0.70 -8.94
C ASN A 306 20.00 -1.03 -8.46
N PRO A 307 19.29 -0.06 -7.88
CA PRO A 307 17.91 -0.29 -7.43
C PRO A 307 17.00 -0.71 -8.58
N THR A 308 15.99 -1.51 -8.26
CA THR A 308 14.97 -2.04 -9.17
C THR A 308 13.57 -1.57 -8.77
N ILE A 309 12.54 -1.91 -9.54
CA ILE A 309 11.15 -1.59 -9.19
C ILE A 309 10.63 -2.32 -7.94
N ASP A 310 11.37 -3.30 -7.44
CA ASP A 310 11.07 -4.03 -6.20
C ASP A 310 11.60 -3.30 -4.96
N ASP A 311 12.51 -2.34 -5.14
CA ASP A 311 13.00 -1.43 -4.10
C ASP A 311 12.03 -0.24 -3.89
N MET A 312 12.47 0.78 -3.15
CA MET A 312 11.68 2.01 -3.03
C MET A 312 11.51 2.65 -4.40
N ARG A 313 10.30 3.07 -4.73
CA ARG A 313 10.01 3.70 -6.02
C ARG A 313 9.00 4.83 -5.93
N VAL A 314 9.12 5.76 -6.86
CA VAL A 314 8.13 6.80 -7.13
C VAL A 314 7.69 6.71 -8.58
N SER A 315 6.43 6.35 -8.82
CA SER A 315 5.85 6.26 -10.15
C SER A 315 5.46 7.65 -10.65
N TYR A 316 5.75 7.91 -11.92
CA TYR A 316 5.18 9.04 -12.65
C TYR A 316 3.85 8.66 -13.29
N GLY A 317 3.64 7.37 -13.56
CA GLY A 317 2.52 6.83 -14.31
C GLY A 317 2.79 6.82 -15.82
N LYS A 318 1.71 6.71 -16.60
CA LYS A 318 1.80 6.77 -18.06
C LYS A 318 2.20 8.18 -18.49
N PRO A 319 3.33 8.36 -19.19
CA PRO A 319 3.80 9.69 -19.57
C PRO A 319 2.94 10.27 -20.70
N ALA A 320 2.66 11.57 -20.62
CA ALA A 320 2.00 12.31 -21.71
C ALA A 320 2.97 12.76 -22.82
N GLY A 321 4.27 12.69 -22.55
CA GLY A 321 5.37 13.04 -23.45
C GLY A 321 6.60 12.22 -23.09
N ASN A 322 7.76 12.62 -23.62
CA ASN A 322 8.98 11.82 -23.41
C ASN A 322 9.71 12.13 -22.09
N THR A 323 9.45 13.28 -21.46
CA THR A 323 10.17 13.69 -20.24
C THR A 323 9.31 13.47 -19.01
N PHE A 324 9.92 13.08 -17.90
CA PHE A 324 9.25 12.94 -16.61
C PHE A 324 10.18 13.36 -15.48
N SER A 325 9.57 13.90 -14.41
CA SER A 325 10.28 14.36 -13.23
C SER A 325 9.44 14.13 -11.99
N LYS A 326 10.09 13.76 -10.89
CA LYS A 326 9.45 13.58 -9.58
C LYS A 326 10.35 14.09 -8.47
N ASN A 327 9.74 14.64 -7.44
CA ASN A 327 10.39 14.89 -6.18
C ASN A 327 10.29 13.62 -5.31
N ILE A 328 11.42 13.05 -4.96
CA ILE A 328 11.54 11.97 -3.98
C ILE A 328 11.62 12.62 -2.61
N THR A 329 10.75 12.24 -1.70
CA THR A 329 10.66 12.79 -0.34
C THR A 329 10.79 11.70 0.71
N GLY A 330 10.97 12.08 1.97
CA GLY A 330 11.12 11.13 3.08
C GLY A 330 12.48 10.45 3.12
N LEU A 331 13.48 11.04 2.48
CA LEU A 331 14.86 10.56 2.54
C LEU A 331 15.46 10.83 3.92
N THR A 332 16.43 10.02 4.32
CA THR A 332 17.24 10.25 5.52
C THR A 332 18.33 11.27 5.23
N GLU A 333 18.59 12.20 6.14
CA GLU A 333 19.67 13.18 6.03
C GLU A 333 21.04 12.51 5.98
N ASN A 334 22.01 13.18 5.37
CA ASN A 334 23.41 12.73 5.31
C ASN A 334 23.56 11.27 4.86
N THR A 335 22.71 10.85 3.92
CA THR A 335 22.64 9.46 3.45
C THR A 335 22.86 9.41 1.94
N THR A 336 23.71 8.51 1.51
CA THR A 336 23.93 8.25 0.10
C THR A 336 22.86 7.31 -0.44
N TYR A 337 22.24 7.72 -1.54
CA TYR A 337 21.24 6.97 -2.28
C TYR A 337 21.71 6.71 -3.70
N HIS A 338 21.31 5.60 -4.23
CA HIS A 338 21.36 5.22 -5.63
C HIS A 338 19.98 5.38 -6.23
N VAL A 339 19.89 5.92 -7.44
CA VAL A 339 18.63 6.13 -8.15
C VAL A 339 18.76 5.74 -9.62
N ARG A 340 17.74 5.08 -10.15
CA ARG A 340 17.62 4.75 -11.57
C ARG A 340 16.26 5.18 -12.11
N ALA A 341 16.23 5.73 -13.30
CA ALA A 341 14.98 5.83 -14.03
C ALA A 341 14.53 4.44 -14.50
N TYR A 342 13.23 4.21 -14.56
CA TYR A 342 12.66 3.02 -15.18
C TYR A 342 11.54 3.40 -16.14
N ALA A 343 11.30 2.55 -17.12
CA ALA A 343 10.10 2.56 -17.95
C ALA A 343 9.62 1.13 -18.20
N ILE A 344 8.30 0.96 -18.30
CA ILE A 344 7.64 -0.33 -18.49
C ILE A 344 6.78 -0.27 -19.74
N ASN A 345 6.96 -1.24 -20.63
CA ASN A 345 6.08 -1.48 -21.76
C ASN A 345 5.52 -2.91 -21.74
N GLU A 346 4.87 -3.35 -22.81
CA GLU A 346 4.29 -4.70 -22.92
C GLU A 346 5.34 -5.82 -22.76
N LEU A 347 6.57 -5.62 -23.21
CA LEU A 347 7.63 -6.62 -23.11
C LEU A 347 8.21 -6.72 -21.69
N GLY A 348 8.35 -5.59 -21.00
CA GLY A 348 8.90 -5.59 -19.64
C GLY A 348 9.40 -4.25 -19.17
N VAL A 349 10.26 -4.28 -18.15
CA VAL A 349 10.88 -3.10 -17.53
C VAL A 349 12.31 -2.91 -18.03
N ALA A 350 12.66 -1.66 -18.33
CA ALA A 350 14.03 -1.24 -18.58
C ALA A 350 14.45 -0.18 -17.58
N TYR A 351 15.74 -0.12 -17.31
CA TYR A 351 16.34 0.80 -16.34
C TYR A 351 17.45 1.64 -17.00
N GLY A 352 17.51 2.90 -16.61
CA GLY A 352 18.67 3.76 -16.87
C GLY A 352 19.88 3.33 -16.03
N LYS A 353 20.99 4.07 -16.20
CA LYS A 353 22.20 3.87 -15.38
C LYS A 353 21.94 4.26 -13.93
N ASP A 354 22.66 3.60 -13.04
CA ASP A 354 22.69 3.94 -11.62
C ASP A 354 23.36 5.30 -11.40
N LYS A 355 22.69 6.16 -10.63
CA LYS A 355 23.17 7.48 -10.27
C LYS A 355 23.19 7.62 -8.75
N GLU A 356 24.35 7.93 -8.21
CA GLU A 356 24.53 8.20 -6.79
C GLU A 356 24.30 9.68 -6.47
N PHE A 357 23.70 9.96 -5.32
CA PHE A 357 23.61 11.28 -4.69
C PHE A 357 23.55 11.16 -3.17
N THR A 358 24.00 12.20 -2.45
CA THR A 358 23.97 12.22 -0.98
C THR A 358 23.10 13.37 -0.52
N THR A 359 22.14 13.10 0.37
CA THR A 359 21.29 14.10 0.99
C THR A 359 22.10 15.02 1.91
N VAL A 360 21.65 16.26 2.04
CA VAL A 360 22.31 17.28 2.86
C VAL A 360 22.23 16.88 4.34
N ALA A 361 23.32 17.07 5.06
CA ALA A 361 23.37 16.87 6.50
C ALA A 361 22.67 18.00 7.25
N ILE A 362 21.94 17.68 8.31
CA ILE A 362 21.51 18.67 9.31
C ILE A 362 22.66 18.86 10.30
N THR A 363 22.99 20.11 10.56
CA THR A 363 24.00 20.51 11.54
C THR A 363 23.37 21.38 12.62
N LEU A 364 24.08 21.64 13.69
CA LEU A 364 23.62 22.62 14.69
C LEU A 364 23.51 24.02 14.08
N PRO A 365 22.55 24.84 14.52
CA PRO A 365 22.46 26.24 14.13
C PRO A 365 23.73 27.02 14.47
N THR A 366 23.95 28.12 13.78
CA THR A 366 25.01 29.08 14.14
C THR A 366 24.40 30.44 14.45
N LEU A 367 24.97 31.13 15.41
CA LEU A 367 24.46 32.40 15.93
C LEU A 367 25.56 33.45 15.96
N SER A 368 25.17 34.71 15.76
CA SER A 368 26.02 35.85 16.03
C SER A 368 26.24 36.03 17.55
N SER A 369 27.20 36.89 17.91
CA SER A 369 27.28 37.40 19.28
C SER A 369 26.01 38.17 19.66
N VAL A 370 25.70 38.19 20.93
CA VAL A 370 24.58 38.99 21.48
C VAL A 370 24.98 40.45 21.53
N THR A 371 24.09 41.32 21.12
CA THR A 371 24.16 42.76 21.45
C THR A 371 23.23 43.02 22.64
N VAL A 372 23.75 43.66 23.66
CA VAL A 372 23.00 44.04 24.87
C VAL A 372 22.81 45.55 24.89
N ASN A 373 21.58 45.99 25.05
CA ASN A 373 21.25 47.41 25.28
C ASN A 373 20.58 47.53 26.65
N GLY A 374 21.42 47.74 27.66
CA GLY A 374 20.96 47.94 29.03
C GLY A 374 20.39 49.34 29.24
N LYS A 375 19.35 49.47 30.05
CA LYS A 375 18.77 50.75 30.41
C LYS A 375 19.42 51.25 31.70
N GLU A 376 19.98 52.45 31.65
CA GLU A 376 20.70 53.05 32.79
C GLU A 376 19.77 53.28 33.98
N GLY A 377 20.19 52.83 35.15
CA GLY A 377 19.41 52.92 36.37
C GLY A 377 18.22 51.95 36.48
N GLU A 378 17.92 51.20 35.43
CA GLU A 378 16.79 50.29 35.39
C GLU A 378 17.25 48.84 35.44
N GLY A 379 16.42 47.96 35.98
CA GLY A 379 16.62 46.50 35.95
C GLY A 379 16.12 45.87 34.63
N GLU A 380 16.38 46.55 33.50
CA GLU A 380 15.94 46.10 32.18
C GLU A 380 17.09 46.09 31.18
N ALA A 381 17.03 45.16 30.22
CA ALA A 381 17.96 45.09 29.10
C ALA A 381 17.29 44.46 27.86
N ASP A 382 17.60 45.03 26.70
CA ASP A 382 17.20 44.47 25.42
C ASP A 382 18.34 43.65 24.83
N PHE A 383 18.03 42.43 24.38
CA PHE A 383 18.97 41.54 23.72
C PHE A 383 18.64 41.42 22.25
N SER A 384 19.67 41.40 21.41
CA SER A 384 19.53 41.08 20.00
C SER A 384 20.66 40.17 19.49
N ALA A 385 20.35 39.30 18.57
CA ALA A 385 21.30 38.43 17.88
C ALA A 385 20.69 37.95 16.54
N VAL A 386 21.49 37.31 15.73
CA VAL A 386 21.04 36.74 14.43
C VAL A 386 21.37 35.26 14.40
N ILE A 387 20.42 34.45 13.96
CA ILE A 387 20.73 33.08 13.51
C ILE A 387 21.36 33.20 12.15
N THR A 388 22.67 32.93 12.04
CA THR A 388 23.46 33.05 10.79
C THR A 388 23.30 31.85 9.90
N SER A 389 22.94 30.69 10.46
CA SER A 389 22.53 29.50 9.77
C SER A 389 21.58 28.67 10.64
N ASP A 390 20.52 28.10 10.04
CA ASP A 390 19.63 27.13 10.68
C ASP A 390 20.24 25.72 10.73
N GLY A 391 21.40 25.52 10.10
CA GLY A 391 22.06 24.21 9.99
C GLY A 391 21.35 23.25 9.03
N ASN A 392 20.60 23.76 8.08
CA ASN A 392 19.69 23.00 7.18
C ASN A 392 18.54 22.28 7.92
N GLY A 393 18.23 22.69 9.14
CA GLY A 393 17.17 22.13 9.97
C GLY A 393 16.09 23.16 10.31
N ILE A 394 14.98 22.69 10.85
CA ILE A 394 13.88 23.59 11.27
C ILE A 394 14.18 24.13 12.66
N ILE A 395 14.29 25.44 12.80
CA ILE A 395 14.41 26.05 14.13
C ILE A 395 13.09 25.85 14.89
N THR A 396 13.14 25.03 15.94
CA THR A 396 12.00 24.73 16.81
C THR A 396 11.87 25.76 17.92
N GLU A 397 13.00 26.16 18.56
CA GLU A 397 13.04 27.11 19.64
C GLU A 397 14.28 28.02 19.52
N CYS A 398 14.15 29.28 19.84
CA CYS A 398 15.28 30.25 19.87
C CYS A 398 15.01 31.41 20.80
N GLY A 399 16.09 32.09 21.22
CA GLY A 399 16.01 33.19 22.13
C GLY A 399 17.33 33.44 22.88
N PHE A 400 17.22 33.77 24.15
CA PHE A 400 18.38 34.08 25.01
C PHE A 400 18.29 33.33 26.33
N VAL A 401 19.45 32.89 26.81
CA VAL A 401 19.65 32.38 28.17
C VAL A 401 20.57 33.30 28.93
N TYR A 402 20.25 33.59 30.17
CA TYR A 402 21.04 34.51 31.01
C TYR A 402 21.10 34.07 32.46
N SER A 403 22.20 34.40 33.14
CA SER A 403 22.48 33.98 34.49
C SER A 403 23.47 34.93 35.15
N THR A 404 23.64 34.86 36.49
CA THR A 404 24.72 35.55 37.23
C THR A 404 26.02 34.74 37.23
N HIS A 405 26.04 33.53 36.74
CA HIS A 405 27.25 32.73 36.50
C HIS A 405 27.55 32.63 35.00
N GLU A 406 28.77 32.28 34.68
CA GLU A 406 29.25 32.14 33.30
C GLU A 406 28.62 30.94 32.58
N MET A 407 28.59 30.98 31.24
CA MET A 407 28.12 29.97 30.35
C MET A 407 26.67 29.51 30.60
N PRO A 408 25.70 30.45 30.63
CA PRO A 408 24.31 30.10 30.83
C PRO A 408 23.81 29.13 29.76
N THR A 409 22.88 28.23 30.15
CA THR A 409 22.30 27.17 29.32
C THR A 409 20.76 27.23 29.43
N LEU A 410 20.05 26.31 28.77
CA LEU A 410 18.60 26.20 28.83
C LEU A 410 18.06 25.89 30.24
N THR A 411 18.91 25.47 31.18
CA THR A 411 18.55 25.25 32.60
C THR A 411 18.52 26.52 33.43
N ASP A 412 19.07 27.63 32.90
CA ASP A 412 19.08 28.94 33.52
C ASP A 412 17.85 29.76 33.11
N ASN A 413 17.88 31.08 33.39
CA ASN A 413 16.80 31.94 32.94
C ASN A 413 16.77 31.98 31.41
N LYS A 414 15.59 31.76 30.86
CA LYS A 414 15.35 31.71 29.42
C LYS A 414 14.29 32.71 29.01
N ILE A 415 14.53 33.41 27.90
CA ILE A 415 13.54 34.25 27.24
C ILE A 415 13.53 33.94 25.75
N LEU A 416 12.34 33.69 25.19
CA LEU A 416 12.19 33.29 23.78
C LEU A 416 12.13 34.55 22.89
N SER A 417 12.57 34.40 21.66
CA SER A 417 12.35 35.34 20.58
C SER A 417 11.21 34.89 19.69
N GLU A 418 10.35 35.79 19.26
CA GLU A 418 9.28 35.51 18.30
C GLU A 418 9.85 35.30 16.89
N SER A 419 10.90 36.05 16.54
CA SER A 419 11.57 35.89 15.26
C SER A 419 12.58 34.75 15.31
N LYS A 420 12.55 33.88 14.32
CA LYS A 420 13.49 32.75 14.15
C LYS A 420 14.72 33.10 13.29
N GLN A 421 14.93 34.35 12.96
CA GLN A 421 16.10 34.81 12.23
C GLN A 421 16.80 35.97 12.94
N ASN A 422 16.11 37.07 13.16
CA ASN A 422 16.60 38.22 13.91
C ASN A 422 16.03 38.12 15.31
N LEU A 423 16.80 37.57 16.25
CA LEU A 423 16.37 37.37 17.63
C LEU A 423 16.35 38.71 18.36
N THR A 424 15.24 38.99 18.99
CA THR A 424 15.09 40.17 19.88
C THR A 424 14.25 39.78 21.08
N SER A 425 14.65 40.24 22.27
CA SER A 425 13.87 40.07 23.50
C SER A 425 14.26 41.08 24.54
N SER A 426 13.32 41.48 25.38
CA SER A 426 13.55 42.42 26.51
C SER A 426 13.39 41.64 27.81
N VAL A 427 14.37 41.73 28.68
CA VAL A 427 14.33 41.18 30.03
C VAL A 427 14.12 42.30 31.06
N LYS A 428 13.28 42.02 32.06
CA LYS A 428 12.94 42.96 33.16
C LYS A 428 13.24 42.34 34.52
N ASN A 429 13.21 43.15 35.55
CA ASN A 429 13.42 42.76 36.95
C ASN A 429 14.82 42.19 37.24
N LEU A 430 15.82 42.62 36.48
CA LEU A 430 17.21 42.34 36.81
C LEU A 430 17.62 43.12 38.04
N LYS A 431 18.46 42.52 38.88
CA LYS A 431 18.99 43.21 40.05
C LYS A 431 20.06 44.24 39.63
N VAL A 432 19.74 45.53 39.76
CA VAL A 432 20.64 46.64 39.42
C VAL A 432 22.00 46.48 40.12
N GLY A 433 23.09 46.78 39.41
CA GLY A 433 24.47 46.61 39.86
C GLY A 433 25.00 45.19 39.85
N THR A 434 24.21 44.21 39.40
CA THR A 434 24.61 42.80 39.31
C THR A 434 25.12 42.50 37.90
N ARG A 435 26.26 41.78 37.81
CA ARG A 435 26.78 41.26 36.54
C ARG A 435 25.95 40.07 36.11
N TYR A 436 25.48 40.09 34.86
CA TYR A 436 24.82 38.99 34.17
C TYR A 436 25.63 38.56 32.96
N TYR A 437 25.51 37.29 32.64
CA TYR A 437 26.04 36.68 31.43
C TYR A 437 24.87 36.27 30.57
N VAL A 438 24.95 36.47 29.24
CA VAL A 438 23.88 36.18 28.30
C VAL A 438 24.46 35.49 27.08
N ARG A 439 23.73 34.55 26.55
CA ARG A 439 23.99 33.85 25.26
C ARG A 439 22.71 33.79 24.46
N ALA A 440 22.80 33.99 23.16
CA ALA A 440 21.74 33.57 22.27
C ALA A 440 21.73 32.03 22.14
N PHE A 441 20.58 31.43 21.94
CA PHE A 441 20.47 30.02 21.63
C PHE A 441 19.48 29.79 20.48
N ALA A 442 19.67 28.69 19.74
CA ALA A 442 18.72 28.16 18.77
C ALA A 442 18.78 26.63 18.76
N THR A 443 17.63 26.03 18.63
CA THR A 443 17.45 24.55 18.60
C THR A 443 16.83 24.12 17.29
N ASN A 444 17.42 23.13 16.65
CA ASN A 444 16.85 22.41 15.53
C ASN A 444 16.81 20.90 15.84
N GLU A 445 16.52 20.04 14.87
CA GLU A 445 16.44 18.59 15.04
C GLU A 445 17.77 17.96 15.51
N LYS A 446 18.90 18.64 15.23
CA LYS A 446 20.25 18.17 15.64
C LYS A 446 20.58 18.50 17.08
N GLY A 447 19.91 19.50 17.64
CA GLY A 447 20.12 19.93 19.02
C GLY A 447 20.19 21.44 19.17
N THR A 448 20.67 21.90 20.35
CA THR A 448 20.78 23.30 20.71
C THR A 448 22.20 23.81 20.54
N ALA A 449 22.32 24.91 19.81
CA ALA A 449 23.54 25.71 19.72
C ALA A 449 23.42 26.96 20.55
N TYR A 450 24.56 27.42 21.05
CA TYR A 450 24.67 28.65 21.80
C TYR A 450 25.67 29.59 21.13
N GLY A 451 25.31 30.86 21.02
CA GLY A 451 26.21 31.92 20.60
C GLY A 451 27.30 32.23 21.64
N GLN A 452 28.21 33.13 21.28
CA GLN A 452 29.25 33.59 22.16
C GLN A 452 28.63 34.27 23.39
N GLN A 453 29.21 34.06 24.57
CA GLN A 453 28.81 34.71 25.81
C GLN A 453 29.20 36.16 25.80
N ILE A 454 28.28 37.01 26.26
CA ILE A 454 28.56 38.43 26.60
C ILE A 454 28.17 38.64 28.05
N SER A 455 28.91 39.52 28.76
CA SER A 455 28.54 39.96 30.11
C SER A 455 28.12 41.43 30.13
N PHE A 456 27.22 41.79 31.02
CA PHE A 456 26.78 43.18 31.25
C PHE A 456 26.41 43.39 32.71
N ILE A 457 26.39 44.63 33.15
CA ILE A 457 25.94 45.02 34.48
C ILE A 457 24.54 45.63 34.35
N ALA A 458 23.54 45.07 35.03
CA ALA A 458 22.17 45.57 34.98
C ALA A 458 22.11 46.97 35.59
N GLY A 459 21.46 47.95 34.88
CA GLY A 459 21.40 49.36 35.27
C GLY A 459 22.68 50.13 35.04
N GLY A 460 23.72 49.52 34.45
CA GLY A 460 25.03 50.18 34.23
C GLY A 460 25.29 50.73 32.82
N GLY A 461 24.27 50.90 31.97
CA GLY A 461 24.46 51.40 30.60
C GLY A 461 25.15 50.37 29.66
N LYS A 462 26.15 50.78 28.88
CA LYS A 462 26.81 49.90 27.89
C LYS A 462 27.63 48.76 28.51
N PRO A 463 27.73 47.61 27.87
CA PRO A 463 28.62 46.53 28.28
C PRO A 463 30.06 47.01 28.37
N ASP A 464 30.81 46.49 29.34
CA ASP A 464 32.24 46.80 29.49
C ASP A 464 33.03 46.13 28.34
N GLU A 465 33.49 46.92 27.37
CA GLU A 465 34.30 46.45 26.22
C GLU A 465 35.72 45.95 26.63
N GLY A 466 36.03 46.00 27.94
CA GLY A 466 37.36 45.71 28.45
C GLY A 466 37.74 44.25 28.65
N ASP A 467 36.81 43.31 28.55
CA ASP A 467 37.06 41.91 29.01
C ASP A 467 37.24 40.87 27.88
N ILE A 468 37.32 41.33 26.59
CA ILE A 468 37.51 40.42 25.44
C ILE A 468 38.95 39.89 25.29
N ASN A 469 39.90 40.44 26.02
CA ASN A 469 41.35 40.19 25.82
C ASN A 469 42.09 39.64 27.05
N LYS A 470 41.45 39.00 28.00
CA LYS A 470 42.19 38.36 29.08
C LYS A 470 42.53 36.92 28.68
N PRO A 471 43.81 36.59 28.41
CA PRO A 471 44.19 35.22 28.15
C PRO A 471 43.91 34.39 29.40
N ILE A 472 43.29 33.24 29.20
CA ILE A 472 43.12 32.21 30.22
C ILE A 472 44.54 31.67 30.52
N ILE A 473 45.01 31.91 31.73
CA ILE A 473 46.18 31.25 32.31
C ILE A 473 45.75 29.87 32.85
#